data_6f3c15713fd519fea2e56b44b9766a07
#
_entry.id   6f3c15713fd519fea2e56b44b9766a07
#
_cell.length_a   1.000
_cell.length_b   1.000
_cell.length_c   1.000
_cell.angle_alpha   90.00
_cell.angle_beta   90.00
_cell.angle_gamma   90.00
#
_symmetry.space_group_name_H-M   'P 1'
#
loop_
_entity.id
_entity.type
_entity.pdbx_description
1 polymer ?
#
loop_
_entity_poly.entity_id
_entity_poly.type
_entity_poly.pdbx_seq_one_letter_code
_entity_poly.pdbx_strand_id
1 'polypeptide(L)'
;MLKIKSVVPKWLFLSCLMCVAAAPPKLMKVKVTDGITVSLPKDWHPMDEYDIVQRYPSVRAPLLAYTNNERIADFSVNISATQWPDDDVVMAQKFFKAGVMNAFDRVEMIGEGVHEIHGKKFIFFEFDSRMEGNRRQEGYKDPVLRYTYIQYLIEPGKALVFSFNCPKNIKEQWQETARLMMKNIRVK
;
A
#
# COMPACT_ATOMS: atom_id res chain seq x y z
N MET A 1 20.20 -15.29 -71.99
CA MET A 1 20.49 -14.97 -70.56
C MET A 1 19.26 -14.35 -69.92
N LEU A 2 18.44 -15.18 -69.24
CA LEU A 2 17.25 -14.71 -68.55
C LEU A 2 17.62 -14.42 -67.08
N LYS A 3 17.42 -13.18 -66.60
CA LYS A 3 17.55 -12.81 -65.20
C LYS A 3 16.22 -13.03 -64.50
N ILE A 4 16.15 -14.04 -63.65
CA ILE A 4 15.02 -14.28 -62.73
C ILE A 4 15.18 -13.36 -61.56
N LYS A 5 14.25 -12.37 -61.42
CA LYS A 5 14.13 -11.53 -60.22
C LYS A 5 13.31 -12.29 -59.17
N SER A 6 13.94 -12.74 -58.10
CA SER A 6 13.23 -13.28 -56.94
C SER A 6 12.54 -12.15 -56.16
N VAL A 7 11.22 -12.17 -56.14
CA VAL A 7 10.40 -11.31 -55.28
C VAL A 7 10.16 -12.07 -53.97
N VAL A 8 10.83 -11.62 -52.92
CA VAL A 8 10.60 -12.14 -51.57
C VAL A 8 9.42 -11.35 -50.96
N PRO A 9 8.30 -12.00 -50.60
CA PRO A 9 7.20 -11.30 -49.93
C PRO A 9 7.61 -10.99 -48.50
N LYS A 10 7.68 -9.73 -48.12
CA LYS A 10 7.82 -9.27 -46.75
C LYS A 10 6.49 -9.54 -45.98
N TRP A 11 6.39 -10.64 -45.34
CA TRP A 11 5.33 -10.87 -44.32
C TRP A 11 5.70 -10.06 -43.09
N LEU A 12 5.00 -8.94 -42.92
CA LEU A 12 5.00 -8.17 -41.71
C LEU A 12 4.29 -8.98 -40.63
N PHE A 13 5.04 -9.65 -39.76
CA PHE A 13 4.53 -10.17 -38.49
C PHE A 13 4.21 -8.98 -37.59
N LEU A 14 2.98 -8.47 -37.69
CA LEU A 14 2.40 -7.55 -36.71
C LEU A 14 2.07 -8.38 -35.46
N SER A 15 3.08 -8.55 -34.58
CA SER A 15 2.90 -9.15 -33.28
C SER A 15 2.06 -8.17 -32.43
N CYS A 16 0.75 -8.37 -32.43
CA CYS A 16 -0.17 -7.67 -31.53
C CYS A 16 0.10 -8.19 -30.12
N LEU A 17 0.94 -7.46 -29.36
CA LEU A 17 1.16 -7.70 -27.93
C LEU A 17 -0.14 -7.33 -27.21
N MET A 18 -1.05 -8.29 -27.05
CA MET A 18 -2.24 -8.14 -26.21
C MET A 18 -1.75 -7.98 -24.77
N CYS A 19 -1.65 -6.72 -24.30
CA CYS A 19 -1.63 -6.43 -22.87
C CYS A 19 -2.94 -6.94 -22.27
N VAL A 20 -2.93 -8.11 -21.69
CA VAL A 20 -4.03 -8.60 -20.85
C VAL A 20 -4.03 -7.74 -19.60
N ALA A 21 -4.76 -6.64 -19.63
CA ALA A 21 -5.04 -5.87 -18.43
C ALA A 21 -5.86 -6.79 -17.51
N ALA A 22 -5.26 -7.21 -16.39
CA ALA A 22 -5.98 -7.98 -15.37
C ALA A 22 -7.19 -7.16 -14.91
N ALA A 23 -8.36 -7.77 -14.89
CA ALA A 23 -9.57 -7.09 -14.41
C ALA A 23 -9.35 -6.63 -12.96
N PRO A 24 -9.78 -5.42 -12.60
CA PRO A 24 -9.61 -4.93 -11.24
C PRO A 24 -10.27 -5.88 -10.23
N PRO A 25 -9.65 -6.12 -9.08
CA PRO A 25 -10.16 -7.06 -8.09
C PRO A 25 -11.55 -6.61 -7.60
N LYS A 26 -12.43 -7.59 -7.37
CA LYS A 26 -13.75 -7.33 -6.79
C LYS A 26 -13.57 -6.98 -5.32
N LEU A 27 -13.87 -5.73 -4.95
CA LEU A 27 -13.81 -5.26 -3.58
C LEU A 27 -15.14 -5.51 -2.84
N MET A 28 -15.06 -5.82 -1.55
CA MET A 28 -16.18 -5.86 -0.60
C MET A 28 -16.03 -4.73 0.42
N LYS A 29 -17.16 -4.21 0.90
CA LYS A 29 -17.17 -3.21 1.97
C LYS A 29 -17.01 -3.91 3.32
N VAL A 30 -16.07 -3.44 4.12
CA VAL A 30 -15.80 -3.91 5.47
C VAL A 30 -15.99 -2.74 6.44
N LYS A 31 -16.85 -2.92 7.42
CA LYS A 31 -17.09 -1.94 8.48
C LYS A 31 -15.95 -2.05 9.51
N VAL A 32 -15.27 -0.96 9.77
CA VAL A 32 -14.22 -0.86 10.80
C VAL A 32 -14.84 -0.45 12.13
N THR A 33 -15.60 0.65 12.09
CA THR A 33 -16.40 1.19 13.22
C THR A 33 -17.69 1.79 12.65
N ASP A 34 -18.55 2.37 13.50
CA ASP A 34 -19.81 3.00 13.05
C ASP A 34 -19.59 4.18 12.08
N GLY A 35 -18.42 4.80 12.10
CA GLY A 35 -18.07 5.92 11.22
C GLY A 35 -17.12 5.57 10.10
N ILE A 36 -16.46 4.40 10.10
CA ILE A 36 -15.38 4.06 9.18
C ILE A 36 -15.71 2.79 8.40
N THR A 37 -15.65 2.89 7.07
CA THR A 37 -15.81 1.75 6.16
C THR A 37 -14.66 1.75 5.15
N VAL A 38 -14.08 0.59 4.90
CA VAL A 38 -13.04 0.35 3.90
C VAL A 38 -13.52 -0.62 2.83
N SER A 39 -12.85 -0.67 1.70
CA SER A 39 -13.14 -1.63 0.63
C SER A 39 -11.93 -2.51 0.42
N LEU A 40 -12.06 -3.81 0.64
CA LEU A 40 -10.99 -4.80 0.57
C LEU A 40 -11.31 -5.87 -0.47
N PRO A 41 -10.31 -6.58 -1.05
CA PRO A 41 -10.56 -7.72 -1.92
C PRO A 41 -11.42 -8.78 -1.23
N LYS A 42 -12.30 -9.43 -1.98
CA LYS A 42 -13.30 -10.37 -1.42
C LYS A 42 -12.70 -11.63 -0.80
N ASP A 43 -11.53 -12.01 -1.25
CA ASP A 43 -10.75 -13.17 -0.81
C ASP A 43 -9.86 -12.88 0.41
N TRP A 44 -9.84 -11.62 0.88
CA TRP A 44 -9.11 -11.25 2.09
C TRP A 44 -9.92 -11.59 3.35
N HIS A 45 -9.20 -11.95 4.41
CA HIS A 45 -9.78 -12.33 5.71
C HIS A 45 -9.13 -11.54 6.85
N PRO A 46 -9.80 -11.42 8.01
CA PRO A 46 -9.20 -10.83 9.20
C PRO A 46 -7.91 -11.57 9.58
N MET A 47 -6.90 -10.82 10.02
CA MET A 47 -5.70 -11.42 10.60
C MET A 47 -6.01 -12.11 11.92
N ASP A 48 -5.35 -13.23 12.17
CA ASP A 48 -5.34 -13.85 13.47
C ASP A 48 -4.51 -13.04 14.49
N GLU A 49 -4.69 -13.34 15.77
CA GLU A 49 -4.03 -12.64 16.85
C GLU A 49 -2.49 -12.77 16.78
N TYR A 50 -2.00 -13.93 16.37
CA TYR A 50 -0.56 -14.18 16.21
C TYR A 50 0.03 -13.25 15.13
N ASP A 51 -0.60 -13.12 13.97
CA ASP A 51 -0.16 -12.22 12.90
C ASP A 51 -0.21 -10.74 13.34
N ILE A 52 -1.25 -10.36 14.08
CA ILE A 52 -1.39 -8.99 14.59
C ILE A 52 -0.22 -8.65 15.51
N VAL A 53 0.09 -9.51 16.47
CA VAL A 53 1.21 -9.29 17.41
C VAL A 53 2.55 -9.21 16.69
N GLN A 54 2.77 -10.04 15.66
CA GLN A 54 4.03 -10.06 14.90
C GLN A 54 4.21 -8.85 13.98
N ARG A 55 3.13 -8.39 13.34
CA ARG A 55 3.23 -7.32 12.32
C ARG A 55 2.96 -5.92 12.86
N TYR A 56 2.18 -5.84 13.94
CA TYR A 56 1.78 -4.60 14.58
C TYR A 56 2.17 -4.60 16.07
N PRO A 57 3.49 -4.65 16.40
CA PRO A 57 3.97 -4.69 17.77
C PRO A 57 3.76 -3.33 18.47
N SER A 58 2.52 -2.99 18.77
CA SER A 58 2.11 -1.75 19.40
C SER A 58 1.29 -2.05 20.64
N VAL A 59 1.34 -1.15 21.63
CA VAL A 59 0.51 -1.22 22.83
C VAL A 59 -0.98 -1.24 22.52
N ARG A 60 -1.37 -0.63 21.41
CA ARG A 60 -2.75 -0.60 20.92
C ARG A 60 -2.88 -1.45 19.67
N ALA A 61 -3.73 -2.47 19.72
CA ALA A 61 -4.07 -3.25 18.54
C ALA A 61 -4.72 -2.38 17.44
N PRO A 62 -4.56 -2.73 16.17
CA PRO A 62 -5.26 -2.07 15.07
C PRO A 62 -6.77 -2.17 15.23
N LEU A 63 -7.51 -1.15 14.76
CA LEU A 63 -8.98 -1.18 14.68
C LEU A 63 -9.46 -2.26 13.71
N LEU A 64 -8.64 -2.54 12.68
CA LEU A 64 -8.87 -3.57 11.68
C LEU A 64 -7.51 -3.97 11.10
N ALA A 65 -7.33 -5.29 10.91
CA ALA A 65 -6.21 -5.85 10.15
C ALA A 65 -6.71 -7.02 9.31
N TYR A 66 -6.43 -6.97 8.01
CA TYR A 66 -6.79 -8.00 7.02
C TYR A 66 -5.57 -8.41 6.22
N THR A 67 -5.57 -9.65 5.76
CA THR A 67 -4.49 -10.20 4.94
C THR A 67 -5.04 -11.06 3.80
N ASN A 68 -4.25 -11.26 2.75
CA ASN A 68 -4.57 -12.18 1.68
C ASN A 68 -4.34 -13.66 2.12
N ASN A 69 -4.79 -14.62 1.29
CA ASN A 69 -4.70 -16.05 1.62
C ASN A 69 -3.26 -16.54 1.86
N GLU A 70 -2.28 -15.96 1.17
CA GLU A 70 -0.86 -16.27 1.32
C GLU A 70 -0.23 -15.59 2.55
N ARG A 71 -0.98 -14.72 3.24
CA ARG A 71 -0.54 -13.98 4.42
C ARG A 71 0.71 -13.10 4.18
N ILE A 72 0.88 -12.57 2.95
CA ILE A 72 2.04 -11.77 2.54
C ILE A 72 1.70 -10.30 2.24
N ALA A 73 0.44 -10.01 1.90
CA ALA A 73 -0.06 -8.65 1.74
C ALA A 73 -1.07 -8.35 2.84
N ASP A 74 -1.05 -7.14 3.36
CA ASP A 74 -1.92 -6.74 4.47
C ASP A 74 -2.46 -5.31 4.34
N PHE A 75 -3.61 -5.10 4.98
CA PHE A 75 -4.24 -3.79 5.14
C PHE A 75 -4.66 -3.61 6.58
N SER A 76 -4.33 -2.46 7.16
CA SER A 76 -4.73 -2.14 8.53
C SER A 76 -5.29 -0.73 8.68
N VAL A 77 -6.11 -0.57 9.71
CA VAL A 77 -6.60 0.73 10.18
C VAL A 77 -6.18 0.90 11.64
N ASN A 78 -5.45 1.98 11.91
CA ASN A 78 -4.91 2.27 13.24
C ASN A 78 -5.28 3.68 13.68
N ILE A 79 -5.17 3.95 14.98
CA ILE A 79 -5.16 5.30 15.53
C ILE A 79 -3.71 5.62 15.87
N SER A 80 -3.17 6.72 15.34
CA SER A 80 -1.83 7.20 15.70
C SER A 80 -1.77 7.53 17.20
N ALA A 81 -0.63 7.22 17.82
CA ALA A 81 -0.35 7.66 19.18
C ALA A 81 -0.17 9.18 19.29
N THR A 82 0.10 9.85 18.17
CA THR A 82 0.26 11.31 18.11
C THR A 82 -1.10 11.97 18.24
N GLN A 83 -1.28 12.78 19.27
CA GLN A 83 -2.41 13.70 19.38
C GLN A 83 -2.13 14.89 18.48
N TRP A 84 -3.00 15.12 17.50
CA TRP A 84 -2.89 16.25 16.59
C TRP A 84 -3.92 17.30 16.99
N PRO A 85 -3.49 18.49 17.47
CA PRO A 85 -4.42 19.49 18.01
C PRO A 85 -5.17 20.29 16.94
N ASP A 86 -4.60 20.43 15.73
CA ASP A 86 -5.07 21.33 14.69
C ASP A 86 -5.27 20.65 13.35
N ASP A 87 -6.12 21.24 12.49
CA ASP A 87 -6.35 20.83 11.10
C ASP A 87 -5.22 21.27 10.15
N ASP A 88 -4.01 21.59 10.64
CA ASP A 88 -2.88 21.97 9.81
C ASP A 88 -2.31 20.75 9.06
N VAL A 89 -2.96 20.46 7.93
CA VAL A 89 -2.60 19.35 7.04
C VAL A 89 -1.16 19.49 6.51
N VAL A 90 -0.66 20.72 6.32
CA VAL A 90 0.69 20.95 5.78
C VAL A 90 1.76 20.59 6.82
N MET A 91 1.56 21.00 8.06
CA MET A 91 2.48 20.63 9.14
C MET A 91 2.40 19.13 9.44
N ALA A 92 1.18 18.56 9.47
CA ALA A 92 0.96 17.13 9.64
C ALA A 92 1.66 16.31 8.56
N GLN A 93 1.59 16.72 7.29
CA GLN A 93 2.27 16.05 6.20
C GLN A 93 3.79 16.01 6.42
N LYS A 94 4.40 17.13 6.80
CA LYS A 94 5.84 17.19 7.09
C LYS A 94 6.22 16.28 8.26
N PHE A 95 5.42 16.29 9.32
CA PHE A 95 5.63 15.45 10.50
C PHE A 95 5.56 13.94 10.14
N PHE A 96 4.49 13.51 9.46
CA PHE A 96 4.34 12.09 9.08
C PHE A 96 5.38 11.67 8.05
N LYS A 97 5.77 12.55 7.12
CA LYS A 97 6.87 12.30 6.19
C LYS A 97 8.18 12.02 6.94
N ALA A 98 8.53 12.86 7.91
CA ALA A 98 9.71 12.65 8.74
C ALA A 98 9.63 11.30 9.49
N GLY A 99 8.47 10.94 10.01
CA GLY A 99 8.22 9.64 10.63
C GLY A 99 8.47 8.47 9.68
N VAL A 100 7.94 8.55 8.46
CA VAL A 100 8.16 7.52 7.41
C VAL A 100 9.65 7.42 7.07
N MET A 101 10.32 8.56 6.83
CA MET A 101 11.75 8.56 6.46
C MET A 101 12.65 8.02 7.57
N ASN A 102 12.27 8.18 8.84
CA ASN A 102 13.04 7.71 9.99
C ASN A 102 12.72 6.26 10.40
N ALA A 103 11.63 5.70 9.92
CA ALA A 103 11.19 4.34 10.27
C ALA A 103 11.98 3.23 9.55
N PHE A 104 12.71 3.56 8.47
CA PHE A 104 13.39 2.62 7.61
C PHE A 104 14.81 3.10 7.29
N ASP A 105 15.72 2.15 6.99
CA ASP A 105 17.10 2.48 6.59
C ASP A 105 17.15 3.16 5.21
N ARG A 106 16.20 2.85 4.35
CA ARG A 106 16.03 3.48 3.03
C ARG A 106 14.57 3.55 2.64
N VAL A 107 14.17 4.71 2.12
CA VAL A 107 12.84 4.96 1.55
C VAL A 107 13.00 5.51 0.14
N GLU A 108 12.33 4.90 -0.83
CA GLU A 108 12.19 5.37 -2.20
C GLU A 108 10.75 5.81 -2.42
N MET A 109 10.51 7.13 -2.38
CA MET A 109 9.17 7.70 -2.52
C MET A 109 8.67 7.54 -3.96
N ILE A 110 7.48 6.95 -4.12
CA ILE A 110 6.78 6.79 -5.40
C ILE A 110 5.79 7.93 -5.59
N GLY A 111 5.06 8.27 -4.52
CA GLY A 111 4.10 9.37 -4.50
C GLY A 111 3.85 9.87 -3.09
N GLU A 112 3.60 11.16 -2.98
CA GLU A 112 3.23 11.79 -1.72
C GLU A 112 2.37 13.02 -1.96
N GLY A 113 1.56 13.40 -1.00
CA GLY A 113 0.74 14.61 -1.09
C GLY A 113 -0.49 14.57 -0.20
N VAL A 114 -1.43 15.40 -0.60
CA VAL A 114 -2.77 15.47 0.00
C VAL A 114 -3.79 15.30 -1.11
N HIS A 115 -4.76 14.45 -0.90
CA HIS A 115 -5.89 14.31 -1.80
C HIS A 115 -7.22 14.28 -1.04
N GLU A 116 -8.29 14.60 -1.72
CA GLU A 116 -9.63 14.59 -1.14
C GLU A 116 -10.36 13.30 -1.53
N ILE A 117 -10.91 12.62 -0.51
CA ILE A 117 -11.74 11.42 -0.69
C ILE A 117 -13.04 11.63 0.08
N HIS A 118 -14.17 11.65 -0.61
CA HIS A 118 -15.50 11.85 -0.02
C HIS A 118 -15.57 13.08 0.89
N GLY A 119 -14.95 14.20 0.49
CA GLY A 119 -14.98 15.46 1.23
C GLY A 119 -13.99 15.55 2.41
N LYS A 120 -13.15 14.53 2.60
CA LYS A 120 -12.11 14.51 3.64
C LYS A 120 -10.71 14.59 3.01
N LYS A 121 -9.80 15.37 3.62
CA LYS A 121 -8.41 15.51 3.16
C LYS A 121 -7.53 14.44 3.79
N PHE A 122 -6.94 13.59 2.95
CA PHE A 122 -6.01 12.56 3.36
C PHE A 122 -4.58 12.93 2.94
N ILE A 123 -3.66 12.89 3.89
CA ILE A 123 -2.22 12.91 3.61
C ILE A 123 -1.83 11.51 3.17
N PHE A 124 -1.07 11.35 2.09
CA PHE A 124 -0.65 10.03 1.65
C PHE A 124 0.84 9.97 1.32
N PHE A 125 1.39 8.78 1.51
CA PHE A 125 2.74 8.39 1.08
C PHE A 125 2.67 7.00 0.45
N GLU A 126 3.19 6.88 -0.76
CA GLU A 126 3.37 5.62 -1.47
C GLU A 126 4.87 5.43 -1.71
N PHE A 127 5.46 4.34 -1.23
CA PHE A 127 6.91 4.18 -1.25
C PHE A 127 7.35 2.73 -1.19
N ASP A 128 8.57 2.49 -1.68
CA ASP A 128 9.34 1.30 -1.39
C ASP A 128 10.27 1.56 -0.20
N SER A 129 10.41 0.60 0.68
CA SER A 129 11.28 0.69 1.85
C SER A 129 12.22 -0.51 1.95
N ARG A 130 13.35 -0.27 2.62
CA ARG A 130 14.33 -1.29 3.00
C ARG A 130 14.65 -1.16 4.47
N MET A 131 14.65 -2.29 5.17
CA MET A 131 15.10 -2.42 6.54
C MET A 131 16.23 -3.44 6.58
N GLU A 132 17.40 -3.02 7.04
CA GLU A 132 18.57 -3.89 7.18
C GLU A 132 18.38 -4.84 8.37
N GLY A 133 18.78 -6.09 8.19
CA GLY A 133 18.88 -7.02 9.31
C GLY A 133 20.02 -6.62 10.24
N ASN A 134 19.90 -6.92 11.53
CA ASN A 134 20.96 -6.63 12.49
C ASN A 134 22.15 -7.56 12.27
N ARG A 135 23.22 -7.05 11.64
CA ARG A 135 24.45 -7.80 11.31
C ARG A 135 25.24 -8.31 12.53
N ARG A 136 24.92 -7.81 13.74
CA ARG A 136 25.62 -8.16 14.98
C ARG A 136 25.00 -9.31 15.76
N GLN A 137 23.81 -9.79 15.36
CA GLN A 137 23.18 -10.95 15.98
C GLN A 137 23.55 -12.22 15.19
N GLU A 138 23.83 -13.32 15.88
CA GLU A 138 23.92 -14.65 15.27
C GLU A 138 22.61 -14.93 14.53
N GLY A 139 22.69 -15.22 13.22
CA GLY A 139 21.53 -15.36 12.35
C GLY A 139 21.19 -14.07 11.60
N TYR A 140 22.16 -13.52 10.84
CA TYR A 140 21.92 -12.44 9.87
C TYR A 140 20.65 -12.71 9.07
N LYS A 141 19.67 -11.80 9.19
CA LYS A 141 18.48 -11.84 8.37
C LYS A 141 18.69 -10.96 7.14
N ASP A 142 18.30 -11.48 6.00
CA ASP A 142 18.29 -10.70 4.76
C ASP A 142 17.50 -9.40 4.93
N PRO A 143 17.89 -8.33 4.22
CA PRO A 143 17.15 -7.08 4.24
C PRO A 143 15.69 -7.28 3.86
N VAL A 144 14.79 -6.70 4.63
CA VAL A 144 13.35 -6.72 4.32
C VAL A 144 13.04 -5.58 3.36
N LEU A 145 12.55 -5.93 2.17
CA LEU A 145 12.12 -4.99 1.14
C LEU A 145 10.59 -4.99 1.07
N ARG A 146 9.96 -3.82 1.26
CA ARG A 146 8.49 -3.67 1.24
C ARG A 146 8.05 -2.55 0.32
N TYR A 147 6.89 -2.74 -0.27
CA TYR A 147 6.05 -1.68 -0.82
C TYR A 147 4.98 -1.33 0.21
N THR A 148 4.79 -0.03 0.43
CA THR A 148 3.80 0.51 1.38
C THR A 148 3.01 1.63 0.73
N TYR A 149 1.69 1.62 0.92
CA TYR A 149 0.83 2.78 0.70
C TYR A 149 0.16 3.12 2.03
N ILE A 150 0.42 4.28 2.58
CA ILE A 150 -0.11 4.76 3.86
C ILE A 150 -0.84 6.07 3.70
N GLN A 151 -1.99 6.22 4.36
CA GLN A 151 -2.78 7.45 4.41
C GLN A 151 -3.13 7.82 5.83
N TYR A 152 -3.13 9.13 6.08
CA TYR A 152 -3.48 9.72 7.36
C TYR A 152 -4.67 10.64 7.17
N LEU A 153 -5.69 10.49 8.02
CA LEU A 153 -6.78 11.45 8.18
C LEU A 153 -6.66 12.08 9.55
N ILE A 154 -6.49 13.39 9.56
CA ILE A 154 -6.45 14.17 10.80
C ILE A 154 -7.89 14.42 11.26
N GLU A 155 -8.16 14.06 12.50
CA GLU A 155 -9.39 14.38 13.21
C GLU A 155 -9.05 15.04 14.56
N PRO A 156 -9.96 15.77 15.20
CA PRO A 156 -9.69 16.38 16.49
C PRO A 156 -9.14 15.41 17.52
N GLY A 157 -7.91 15.65 18.01
CA GLY A 157 -7.23 14.84 19.02
C GLY A 157 -6.69 13.48 18.57
N LYS A 158 -6.78 13.10 17.28
CA LYS A 158 -6.23 11.85 16.76
C LYS A 158 -5.91 11.93 15.27
N ALA A 159 -5.11 10.99 14.80
CA ALA A 159 -4.97 10.72 13.38
C ALA A 159 -5.33 9.26 13.10
N LEU A 160 -6.24 9.04 12.15
CA LEU A 160 -6.52 7.71 11.62
C LEU A 160 -5.45 7.36 10.59
N VAL A 161 -4.94 6.14 10.67
CA VAL A 161 -3.88 5.63 9.79
C VAL A 161 -4.41 4.41 9.04
N PHE A 162 -4.41 4.49 7.73
CA PHE A 162 -4.76 3.41 6.82
C PHE A 162 -3.49 2.98 6.10
N SER A 163 -3.10 1.73 6.21
CA SER A 163 -1.89 1.24 5.57
C SER A 163 -2.10 -0.06 4.82
N PHE A 164 -1.53 -0.12 3.64
CA PHE A 164 -1.36 -1.34 2.84
C PHE A 164 0.13 -1.66 2.76
N ASN A 165 0.48 -2.93 2.92
CA ASN A 165 1.86 -3.40 2.84
C ASN A 165 1.94 -4.72 2.06
N CYS A 166 2.99 -4.88 1.27
CA CYS A 166 3.38 -6.18 0.72
C CYS A 166 4.89 -6.24 0.47
N PRO A 167 5.48 -7.43 0.26
CA PRO A 167 6.86 -7.55 -0.23
C PRO A 167 7.05 -6.80 -1.56
N LYS A 168 8.21 -6.14 -1.72
CA LYS A 168 8.50 -5.33 -2.93
C LYS A 168 8.44 -6.14 -4.23
N ASN A 169 8.82 -7.40 -4.20
CA ASN A 169 8.85 -8.27 -5.39
C ASN A 169 7.47 -8.62 -5.96
N ILE A 170 6.39 -8.43 -5.19
CA ILE A 170 5.00 -8.61 -5.66
C ILE A 170 4.24 -7.28 -5.79
N LYS A 171 4.94 -6.15 -5.68
CA LYS A 171 4.35 -4.81 -5.76
C LYS A 171 3.47 -4.62 -7.00
N GLU A 172 3.94 -5.02 -8.17
CA GLU A 172 3.22 -4.84 -9.43
C GLU A 172 1.85 -5.52 -9.44
N GLN A 173 1.69 -6.62 -8.70
CA GLN A 173 0.41 -7.33 -8.56
C GLN A 173 -0.57 -6.54 -7.68
N TRP A 174 -0.08 -5.77 -6.72
CA TRP A 174 -0.89 -5.17 -5.66
C TRP A 174 -1.03 -3.65 -5.74
N GLN A 175 -0.15 -2.95 -6.44
CA GLN A 175 -0.08 -1.49 -6.44
C GLN A 175 -1.42 -0.83 -6.83
N GLU A 176 -2.02 -1.27 -7.93
CA GLU A 176 -3.31 -0.73 -8.37
C GLU A 176 -4.45 -1.08 -7.41
N THR A 177 -4.42 -2.30 -6.85
CA THR A 177 -5.39 -2.72 -5.82
C THR A 177 -5.26 -1.88 -4.56
N ALA A 178 -4.04 -1.61 -4.10
CA ALA A 178 -3.77 -0.74 -2.95
C ALA A 178 -4.33 0.66 -3.18
N ARG A 179 -4.07 1.24 -4.35
CA ARG A 179 -4.61 2.56 -4.73
C ARG A 179 -6.14 2.59 -4.77
N LEU A 180 -6.77 1.51 -5.28
CA LEU A 180 -8.22 1.37 -5.28
C LEU A 180 -8.79 1.25 -3.86
N MET A 181 -8.18 0.46 -2.99
CA MET A 181 -8.59 0.35 -1.58
C MET A 181 -8.54 1.71 -0.89
N MET A 182 -7.43 2.44 -1.06
CA MET A 182 -7.22 3.74 -0.45
C MET A 182 -8.21 4.80 -0.93
N LYS A 183 -8.56 4.82 -2.23
CA LYS A 183 -9.56 5.73 -2.80
C LYS A 183 -11.00 5.44 -2.35
N ASN A 184 -11.27 4.24 -1.84
CA ASN A 184 -12.61 3.82 -1.44
C ASN A 184 -12.84 3.85 0.08
N ILE A 185 -11.95 4.48 0.85
CA ILE A 185 -12.13 4.71 2.28
C ILE A 185 -13.26 5.72 2.49
N ARG A 186 -14.15 5.43 3.45
CA ARG A 186 -15.23 6.32 3.86
C ARG A 186 -15.15 6.57 5.35
N VAL A 187 -15.09 7.83 5.73
CA VAL A 187 -15.15 8.30 7.12
C VAL A 187 -16.29 9.32 7.21
N LYS A 188 -17.21 9.13 8.15
CA LYS A 188 -18.34 10.04 8.39
C LYS A 188 -17.92 11.26 9.16
#